data_584e4dbd1576910c1504459c1d3f676a
#
_entry.id   584e4dbd1576910c1504459c1d3f676a
#
_cell.length_a   1.000
_cell.length_b   1.000
_cell.length_c   1.000
_cell.angle_alpha   90.00
_cell.angle_beta   90.00
_cell.angle_gamma   90.00
#
_symmetry.space_group_name_H-M   'P 1'
#
loop_
_entity.id
_entity.type
_entity.pdbx_description
1 polymer ?
#
loop_
_entity_poly.entity_id
_entity_poly.type
_entity_poly.pdbx_seq_one_letter_code
_entity_poly.pdbx_strand_id
1 'polypeptide(L)'
;CTTAPITERKQLKLIPEAKLNAQAAQIYEKVKEKEKLIKDTQSINEIKEIGKKMEDAISIYFDKSNLPDPTANFKWEYILIDNDKVKNAWCMPGGKIAVYSGMLKITKNTNGLAAVMGHEIAHAVAKHSVERASRGVLVQTGTTLIDIFSGGALSQINRSTGMDTVGPVSYTHLTLPTICSV
;
A
#
# COMPACT_ATOMS: atom_id res chain seq x y z
N CYS A 1 4.04 12.22 -19.39
CA CYS A 1 3.96 10.74 -19.28
C CYS A 1 5.34 10.20 -18.96
N THR A 2 5.44 9.38 -17.96
CA THR A 2 6.65 8.64 -17.58
C THR A 2 6.39 7.15 -17.74
N THR A 3 7.46 6.37 -17.85
CA THR A 3 7.35 4.92 -17.91
C THR A 3 7.33 4.35 -16.49
N ALA A 4 6.43 3.40 -16.23
CA ALA A 4 6.39 2.73 -14.93
C ALA A 4 7.63 1.83 -14.77
N PRO A 5 8.27 1.83 -13.60
CA PRO A 5 9.31 0.86 -13.29
C PRO A 5 8.75 -0.57 -13.44
N ILE A 6 9.57 -1.50 -13.91
CA ILE A 6 9.23 -2.93 -14.08
C ILE A 6 8.24 -3.22 -15.21
N THR A 7 7.11 -2.51 -15.30
CA THR A 7 6.05 -2.81 -16.29
C THR A 7 6.21 -2.07 -17.61
N GLU A 8 7.16 -1.14 -17.71
CA GLU A 8 7.44 -0.27 -18.86
C GLU A 8 6.22 0.46 -19.44
N ARG A 9 5.09 0.38 -18.75
CA ARG A 9 3.83 1.03 -19.16
C ARG A 9 3.91 2.55 -19.02
N LYS A 10 3.40 3.27 -19.99
CA LYS A 10 3.27 4.74 -19.92
C LYS A 10 2.30 5.11 -18.80
N GLN A 11 2.74 5.96 -17.87
CA GLN A 11 1.95 6.44 -16.74
C GLN A 11 1.77 7.95 -16.80
N LEU A 12 0.59 8.42 -16.34
CA LEU A 12 0.32 9.82 -16.14
C LEU A 12 0.93 10.26 -14.80
N LYS A 13 1.87 11.21 -14.85
CA LYS A 13 2.52 11.78 -13.65
C LYS A 13 2.30 13.29 -13.67
N LEU A 14 1.21 13.75 -13.05
CA LEU A 14 0.89 15.17 -12.91
C LEU A 14 1.35 15.74 -11.57
N ILE A 15 1.47 14.90 -10.55
CA ILE A 15 1.86 15.30 -9.20
C ILE A 15 3.30 14.88 -8.94
N PRO A 16 4.15 15.78 -8.40
CA PRO A 16 5.51 15.42 -7.99
C PRO A 16 5.49 14.32 -6.92
N GLU A 17 6.33 13.31 -7.09
CA GLU A 17 6.41 12.16 -6.20
C GLU A 17 6.75 12.55 -4.75
N ALA A 18 7.67 13.49 -4.57
CA ALA A 18 8.02 14.00 -3.25
C ALA A 18 6.82 14.59 -2.51
N LYS A 19 5.91 15.27 -3.22
CA LYS A 19 4.68 15.81 -2.64
C LYS A 19 3.73 14.69 -2.20
N LEU A 20 3.59 13.65 -3.02
CA LEU A 20 2.75 12.49 -2.69
C LEU A 20 3.31 11.71 -1.50
N ASN A 21 4.62 11.51 -1.44
CA ASN A 21 5.27 10.84 -0.32
C ASN A 21 5.08 11.64 0.99
N ALA A 22 5.19 12.98 0.92
CA ALA A 22 4.96 13.84 2.08
C ALA A 22 3.50 13.78 2.57
N GLN A 23 2.54 13.81 1.64
CA GLN A 23 1.12 13.69 1.97
C GLN A 23 0.78 12.31 2.55
N ALA A 24 1.33 11.24 1.96
CA ALA A 24 1.18 9.89 2.47
C ALA A 24 1.73 9.75 3.90
N ALA A 25 2.90 10.33 4.17
CA ALA A 25 3.48 10.32 5.51
C ALA A 25 2.57 11.03 6.53
N GLN A 26 1.99 12.18 6.18
CA GLN A 26 1.04 12.88 7.06
C GLN A 26 -0.22 12.07 7.34
N ILE A 27 -0.77 11.39 6.31
CA ILE A 27 -1.93 10.51 6.47
C ILE A 27 -1.58 9.32 7.35
N TYR A 28 -0.41 8.74 7.16
CA TYR A 28 0.06 7.61 7.95
C TYR A 28 0.21 7.95 9.45
N GLU A 29 0.74 9.14 9.78
CA GLU A 29 0.77 9.62 11.16
C GLU A 29 -0.64 9.72 11.77
N LYS A 30 -1.60 10.29 11.03
CA LYS A 30 -2.99 10.35 11.49
C LYS A 30 -3.60 8.96 11.70
N VAL A 31 -3.24 7.98 10.88
CA VAL A 31 -3.67 6.59 11.10
C VAL A 31 -3.07 6.05 12.40
N LYS A 32 -1.79 6.28 12.66
CA LYS A 32 -1.13 5.85 13.90
C LYS A 32 -1.74 6.48 15.16
N GLU A 33 -2.24 7.70 15.05
CA GLU A 33 -2.92 8.40 16.16
C GLU A 33 -4.33 7.88 16.42
N LYS A 34 -5.05 7.48 15.36
CA LYS A 34 -6.46 7.07 15.45
C LYS A 34 -6.66 5.59 15.73
N GLU A 35 -5.77 4.76 15.20
CA GLU A 35 -5.90 3.31 15.25
C GLU A 35 -5.15 2.73 16.45
N LYS A 36 -5.70 1.68 17.04
CA LYS A 36 -5.00 0.90 18.06
C LYS A 36 -3.93 0.06 17.40
N LEU A 37 -2.67 0.26 17.81
CA LEU A 37 -1.53 -0.45 17.25
C LEU A 37 -1.07 -1.58 18.16
N ILE A 38 -0.71 -2.71 17.55
CA ILE A 38 0.00 -3.80 18.22
C ILE A 38 1.50 -3.51 18.10
N LYS A 39 2.17 -3.40 19.26
CA LYS A 39 3.60 -3.11 19.39
C LYS A 39 4.30 -4.23 20.14
N ASP A 40 5.59 -4.39 19.87
CA ASP A 40 6.50 -5.27 20.61
C ASP A 40 6.02 -6.73 20.72
N THR A 41 5.41 -7.23 19.64
CA THR A 41 4.98 -8.63 19.51
C THR A 41 5.75 -9.35 18.43
N GLN A 42 5.71 -10.69 18.47
CA GLN A 42 6.30 -11.53 17.41
C GLN A 42 5.73 -11.16 16.03
N SER A 43 4.45 -10.87 15.95
CA SER A 43 3.78 -10.55 14.68
C SER A 43 4.29 -9.27 14.02
N ILE A 44 4.50 -8.19 14.79
CA ILE A 44 5.07 -6.96 14.21
C ILE A 44 6.53 -7.13 13.84
N ASN A 45 7.28 -7.94 14.58
CA ASN A 45 8.66 -8.24 14.24
C ASN A 45 8.74 -9.06 12.95
N GLU A 46 7.87 -10.04 12.78
CA GLU A 46 7.75 -10.82 11.53
C GLU A 46 7.42 -9.92 10.32
N ILE A 47 6.47 -8.98 10.47
CA ILE A 47 6.14 -8.00 9.43
C ILE A 47 7.37 -7.17 9.05
N LYS A 48 8.13 -6.68 10.02
CA LYS A 48 9.34 -5.89 9.79
C LYS A 48 10.44 -6.71 9.11
N GLU A 49 10.63 -7.96 9.49
CA GLU A 49 11.62 -8.85 8.86
C GLU A 49 11.26 -9.13 7.40
N ILE A 50 9.99 -9.45 7.11
CA ILE A 50 9.50 -9.64 5.75
C ILE A 50 9.73 -8.37 4.94
N GLY A 51 9.33 -7.23 5.49
CA GLY A 51 9.52 -5.93 4.86
C GLY A 51 10.97 -5.65 4.52
N LYS A 52 11.87 -5.84 5.48
CA LYS A 52 13.32 -5.63 5.27
C LYS A 52 13.89 -6.53 4.17
N LYS A 53 13.53 -7.79 4.13
CA LYS A 53 13.95 -8.70 3.04
C LYS A 53 13.45 -8.22 1.68
N MET A 54 12.24 -7.64 1.61
CA MET A 54 11.70 -7.08 0.36
C MET A 54 12.41 -5.80 -0.05
N GLU A 55 12.70 -4.89 0.88
CA GLU A 55 13.50 -3.69 0.63
C GLU A 55 14.84 -4.06 0.00
N ASP A 56 15.56 -5.02 0.63
CA ASP A 56 16.86 -5.48 0.16
C ASP A 56 16.76 -6.13 -1.23
N ALA A 57 15.73 -6.96 -1.46
CA ALA A 57 15.50 -7.60 -2.75
C ALA A 57 15.21 -6.59 -3.87
N ILE A 58 14.43 -5.55 -3.59
CA ILE A 58 14.15 -4.46 -4.53
C ILE A 58 15.43 -3.73 -4.90
N SER A 59 16.20 -3.31 -3.90
CA SER A 59 17.46 -2.59 -4.12
C SER A 59 18.45 -3.42 -4.95
N ILE A 60 18.61 -4.69 -4.62
CA ILE A 60 19.47 -5.62 -5.37
C ILE A 60 18.99 -5.81 -6.80
N TYR A 61 17.69 -5.91 -7.02
CA TYR A 61 17.11 -6.08 -8.36
C TYR A 61 17.44 -4.88 -9.26
N PHE A 62 17.19 -3.65 -8.77
CA PHE A 62 17.44 -2.45 -9.55
C PHE A 62 18.93 -2.20 -9.78
N ASP A 63 19.78 -2.47 -8.80
CA ASP A 63 21.24 -2.39 -8.94
C ASP A 63 21.76 -3.36 -10.02
N LYS A 64 21.39 -4.64 -9.95
CA LYS A 64 21.78 -5.64 -10.95
C LYS A 64 21.24 -5.34 -12.36
N SER A 65 20.12 -4.67 -12.45
CA SER A 65 19.50 -4.29 -13.72
C SER A 65 20.04 -2.98 -14.29
N ASN A 66 20.96 -2.31 -13.59
CA ASN A 66 21.42 -0.96 -13.91
C ASN A 66 20.28 0.05 -14.10
N LEU A 67 19.22 -0.09 -13.32
CA LEU A 67 18.05 0.80 -13.34
C LEU A 67 18.01 1.63 -12.06
N PRO A 68 17.50 2.87 -12.14
CA PRO A 68 17.28 3.68 -10.94
C PRO A 68 16.28 3.00 -10.00
N ASP A 69 16.65 2.82 -8.73
CA ASP A 69 15.76 2.28 -7.72
C ASP A 69 14.61 3.27 -7.44
N PRO A 70 13.37 2.92 -7.75
CA PRO A 70 12.22 3.81 -7.53
C PRO A 70 11.91 4.00 -6.04
N THR A 71 12.50 3.21 -5.16
CA THR A 71 12.32 3.25 -3.72
C THR A 71 13.47 3.92 -2.96
N ALA A 72 14.50 4.42 -3.67
CA ALA A 72 15.69 5.04 -3.05
C ALA A 72 15.36 6.17 -2.05
N ASN A 73 14.25 6.87 -2.25
CA ASN A 73 13.79 7.94 -1.35
C ASN A 73 12.65 7.51 -0.42
N PHE A 74 12.34 6.22 -0.32
CA PHE A 74 11.33 5.73 0.59
C PHE A 74 11.86 5.76 2.03
N LYS A 75 10.96 6.10 2.95
CA LYS A 75 11.18 6.00 4.39
C LYS A 75 10.27 4.89 4.90
N TRP A 76 10.74 3.64 4.73
CA TRP A 76 9.99 2.45 5.06
C TRP A 76 9.55 2.45 6.53
N GLU A 77 8.29 2.14 6.75
CA GLU A 77 7.69 2.05 8.07
C GLU A 77 6.54 1.04 8.05
N TYR A 78 6.47 0.23 9.10
CA TYR A 78 5.54 -0.88 9.22
C TYR A 78 4.74 -0.75 10.50
N ILE A 79 3.40 -0.84 10.42
CA ILE A 79 2.51 -0.91 11.58
C ILE A 79 1.59 -2.13 11.47
N LEU A 80 1.21 -2.65 12.64
CA LEU A 80 0.18 -3.67 12.79
C LEU A 80 -0.99 -3.03 13.53
N ILE A 81 -2.13 -2.92 12.86
CA ILE A 81 -3.36 -2.33 13.40
C ILE A 81 -4.19 -3.43 14.06
N ASP A 82 -4.58 -3.21 15.31
CA ASP A 82 -5.41 -4.13 16.11
C ASP A 82 -6.87 -4.04 15.69
N ASN A 83 -7.20 -4.69 14.57
CA ASN A 83 -8.57 -4.79 14.08
C ASN A 83 -8.78 -6.12 13.35
N ASP A 84 -9.28 -7.10 14.07
CA ASP A 84 -9.50 -8.46 13.57
C ASP A 84 -10.62 -8.59 12.54
N LYS A 85 -11.50 -7.60 12.47
CA LYS A 85 -12.61 -7.57 11.51
C LYS A 85 -12.17 -7.16 10.12
N VAL A 86 -11.08 -6.39 10.04
CA VAL A 86 -10.52 -5.90 8.77
C VAL A 86 -9.46 -6.88 8.26
N LYS A 87 -9.71 -7.46 7.11
CA LYS A 87 -8.85 -8.44 6.43
C LYS A 87 -8.11 -7.76 5.30
N ASN A 88 -7.18 -6.88 5.64
CA ASN A 88 -6.52 -6.02 4.66
C ASN A 88 -5.07 -5.69 5.05
N ALA A 89 -4.30 -5.28 4.06
CA ALA A 89 -3.02 -4.62 4.17
C ALA A 89 -2.94 -3.56 3.08
N TRP A 90 -2.07 -2.57 3.24
CA TRP A 90 -1.85 -1.55 2.21
C TRP A 90 -0.45 -0.95 2.33
N CYS A 91 0.05 -0.42 1.22
CA CYS A 91 1.29 0.33 1.12
C CYS A 91 1.03 1.68 0.45
N MET A 92 1.28 2.75 1.17
CA MET A 92 1.20 4.11 0.65
C MET A 92 2.53 4.55 0.01
N PRO A 93 2.50 5.62 -0.82
CA PRO A 93 3.72 6.23 -1.35
C PRO A 93 4.75 6.51 -0.25
N GLY A 94 6.02 6.33 -0.58
CA GLY A 94 7.11 6.55 0.37
C GLY A 94 7.36 5.39 1.33
N GLY A 95 6.76 4.20 1.08
CA GLY A 95 7.02 2.97 1.84
C GLY A 95 6.31 2.91 3.19
N LYS A 96 5.11 3.48 3.31
CA LYS A 96 4.29 3.45 4.52
C LYS A 96 3.33 2.27 4.48
N ILE A 97 3.58 1.24 5.28
CA ILE A 97 2.87 -0.05 5.24
C ILE A 97 2.07 -0.28 6.50
N ALA A 98 0.84 -0.72 6.34
CA ALA A 98 0.01 -1.19 7.42
C ALA A 98 -0.57 -2.57 7.11
N VAL A 99 -0.59 -3.41 8.14
CA VAL A 99 -1.26 -4.70 8.14
C VAL A 99 -2.30 -4.69 9.25
N TYR A 100 -3.49 -5.21 8.99
CA TYR A 100 -4.52 -5.39 10.01
C TYR A 100 -4.39 -6.78 10.65
N SER A 101 -4.67 -6.89 11.94
CA SER A 101 -4.61 -8.18 12.66
C SER A 101 -5.52 -9.24 12.05
N GLY A 102 -6.66 -8.84 11.47
CA GLY A 102 -7.54 -9.73 10.73
C GLY A 102 -6.89 -10.37 9.49
N MET A 103 -5.89 -9.73 8.88
CA MET A 103 -5.14 -10.29 7.75
C MET A 103 -4.26 -11.47 8.21
N LEU A 104 -3.66 -11.39 9.39
CA LEU A 104 -2.81 -12.45 9.93
C LEU A 104 -3.58 -13.78 10.08
N LYS A 105 -4.88 -13.71 10.36
CA LYS A 105 -5.75 -14.90 10.47
C LYS A 105 -5.96 -15.59 9.11
N ILE A 106 -5.89 -14.85 8.01
CA ILE A 106 -6.07 -15.37 6.66
C ILE A 106 -4.78 -15.93 6.10
N THR A 107 -3.69 -15.20 6.28
CA THR A 107 -2.37 -15.55 5.72
C THR A 107 -1.81 -16.83 6.35
N LYS A 108 -2.24 -17.17 7.56
CA LYS A 108 -1.95 -18.42 8.30
C LYS A 108 -0.46 -18.64 8.62
N ASN A 109 0.45 -18.14 7.81
CA ASN A 109 1.89 -18.35 7.98
C ASN A 109 2.70 -17.21 7.33
N THR A 110 4.00 -17.20 7.57
CA THR A 110 4.96 -16.21 7.06
C THR A 110 4.94 -16.07 5.54
N ASN A 111 4.80 -17.18 4.80
CA ASN A 111 4.79 -17.14 3.33
C ASN A 111 3.52 -16.45 2.80
N GLY A 112 2.36 -16.74 3.40
CA GLY A 112 1.11 -16.06 3.04
C GLY A 112 1.17 -14.56 3.36
N LEU A 113 1.73 -14.18 4.50
CA LEU A 113 1.93 -12.78 4.86
C LEU A 113 2.90 -12.10 3.91
N ALA A 114 4.01 -12.74 3.56
CA ALA A 114 4.97 -12.23 2.59
C ALA A 114 4.35 -12.03 1.21
N ALA A 115 3.50 -12.94 0.76
CA ALA A 115 2.80 -12.80 -0.52
C ALA A 115 1.89 -11.56 -0.55
N VAL A 116 1.12 -11.32 0.53
CA VAL A 116 0.26 -10.13 0.65
C VAL A 116 1.11 -8.86 0.70
N MET A 117 2.12 -8.80 1.55
CA MET A 117 2.99 -7.62 1.68
C MET A 117 3.74 -7.34 0.37
N GLY A 118 4.23 -8.37 -0.31
CA GLY A 118 4.89 -8.24 -1.61
C GLY A 118 3.97 -7.66 -2.68
N HIS A 119 2.71 -8.06 -2.69
CA HIS A 119 1.70 -7.50 -3.57
C HIS A 119 1.50 -5.99 -3.34
N GLU A 120 1.33 -5.57 -2.08
CA GLU A 120 1.14 -4.17 -1.73
C GLU A 120 2.40 -3.32 -2.00
N ILE A 121 3.57 -3.85 -1.69
CA ILE A 121 4.85 -3.20 -1.98
C ILE A 121 5.06 -3.05 -3.49
N ALA A 122 4.72 -4.08 -4.29
CA ALA A 122 4.82 -4.01 -5.74
C ALA A 122 3.96 -2.88 -6.33
N HIS A 123 2.76 -2.63 -5.78
CA HIS A 123 1.94 -1.49 -6.18
C HIS A 123 2.63 -0.15 -5.89
N ALA A 124 3.34 -0.01 -4.78
CA ALA A 124 4.10 1.20 -4.45
C ALA A 124 5.32 1.37 -5.36
N VAL A 125 6.07 0.30 -5.62
CA VAL A 125 7.23 0.28 -6.53
C VAL A 125 6.81 0.63 -7.96
N ALA A 126 5.71 0.07 -8.45
CA ALA A 126 5.14 0.38 -9.76
C ALA A 126 4.46 1.75 -9.84
N LYS A 127 4.44 2.50 -8.73
CA LYS A 127 3.87 3.87 -8.63
C LYS A 127 2.40 3.97 -9.02
N HIS A 128 1.63 2.89 -8.78
CA HIS A 128 0.20 2.88 -9.09
C HIS A 128 -0.59 3.95 -8.34
N SER A 129 -0.18 4.28 -7.11
CA SER A 129 -0.80 5.36 -6.32
C SER A 129 -0.56 6.74 -6.94
N VAL A 130 0.62 6.96 -7.55
CA VAL A 130 0.94 8.21 -8.27
C VAL A 130 0.04 8.36 -9.51
N GLU A 131 -0.16 7.27 -10.24
CA GLU A 131 -1.04 7.27 -11.41
C GLU A 131 -2.50 7.50 -11.01
N ARG A 132 -3.00 6.82 -9.99
CA ARG A 132 -4.37 7.02 -9.47
C ARG A 132 -4.59 8.45 -8.99
N ALA A 133 -3.66 9.02 -8.24
CA ALA A 133 -3.74 10.40 -7.78
C ALA A 133 -3.75 11.39 -8.96
N SER A 134 -2.92 11.16 -9.96
CA SER A 134 -2.85 12.01 -11.16
C SER A 134 -4.14 11.92 -11.99
N ARG A 135 -4.76 10.75 -12.07
CA ARG A 135 -6.09 10.59 -12.72
C ARG A 135 -7.21 11.25 -11.91
N GLY A 136 -7.16 11.15 -10.58
CA GLY A 136 -8.15 11.81 -9.69
C GLY A 136 -8.17 13.33 -9.84
N VAL A 137 -7.01 13.95 -10.05
CA VAL A 137 -6.90 15.39 -10.33
C VAL A 137 -7.57 15.76 -11.65
N LEU A 138 -7.47 14.90 -12.67
CA LEU A 138 -8.12 15.16 -13.97
C LEU A 138 -9.63 15.01 -13.94
N VAL A 139 -10.15 14.11 -13.11
CA VAL A 139 -11.60 13.75 -13.14
C VAL A 139 -12.40 14.54 -12.11
N GLN A 140 -11.78 15.37 -11.25
CA GLN A 140 -12.44 16.14 -10.18
C GLN A 140 -13.45 15.31 -9.35
N THR A 141 -13.21 14.02 -9.21
CA THR A 141 -14.06 13.15 -8.39
C THR A 141 -13.68 13.32 -6.93
N GLY A 142 -14.67 13.49 -6.06
CA GLY A 142 -14.52 13.72 -4.62
C GLY A 142 -13.90 12.56 -3.81
N THR A 143 -13.01 11.79 -4.42
CA THR A 143 -12.21 10.76 -3.74
C THR A 143 -11.18 11.42 -2.85
N THR A 144 -11.19 11.08 -1.58
CA THR A 144 -10.19 11.59 -0.64
C THR A 144 -8.82 10.98 -0.94
N LEU A 145 -7.73 11.72 -0.64
CA LEU A 145 -6.37 11.19 -0.78
C LEU A 145 -6.16 9.90 0.00
N ILE A 146 -6.88 9.74 1.11
CA ILE A 146 -6.90 8.53 1.93
C ILE A 146 -7.35 7.32 1.10
N ASP A 147 -8.42 7.45 0.33
CA ASP A 147 -8.95 6.37 -0.52
C ASP A 147 -8.00 6.04 -1.67
N ILE A 148 -7.37 7.07 -2.23
CA ILE A 148 -6.40 6.91 -3.31
C ILE A 148 -5.17 6.12 -2.82
N PHE A 149 -4.66 6.43 -1.63
CA PHE A 149 -3.42 5.84 -1.12
C PHE A 149 -3.63 4.47 -0.50
N SER A 150 -4.76 4.24 0.18
CA SER A 150 -5.08 2.95 0.81
C SER A 150 -5.80 1.96 -0.12
N GLY A 151 -5.99 2.32 -1.39
CA GLY A 151 -6.77 1.50 -2.32
C GLY A 151 -8.23 1.31 -1.91
N GLY A 152 -8.79 2.27 -1.14
CA GLY A 152 -10.15 2.20 -0.60
C GLY A 152 -10.26 1.45 0.74
N ALA A 153 -9.16 0.98 1.29
CA ALA A 153 -9.16 0.18 2.53
C ALA A 153 -9.67 0.97 3.74
N LEU A 154 -9.34 2.25 3.83
CA LEU A 154 -9.72 3.12 4.95
C LEU A 154 -11.16 3.63 4.84
N SER A 155 -11.73 3.73 3.64
CA SER A 155 -13.14 4.08 3.45
C SER A 155 -14.10 2.97 3.86
N GLN A 156 -13.65 1.71 3.83
CA GLN A 156 -14.44 0.57 4.34
C GLN A 156 -14.60 0.60 5.86
N ILE A 157 -13.64 1.18 6.59
CA ILE A 157 -13.69 1.30 8.05
C ILE A 157 -14.75 2.32 8.45
N ASN A 158 -14.86 3.44 7.74
CA ASN A 158 -15.87 4.46 8.02
C ASN A 158 -17.32 3.97 7.78
N ARG A 159 -17.51 2.99 6.89
CA ARG A 159 -18.86 2.40 6.66
C ARG A 159 -19.31 1.48 7.78
N SER A 160 -18.39 0.86 8.51
CA SER A 160 -18.73 0.01 9.67
C SER A 160 -19.07 0.80 10.93
N THR A 161 -18.76 2.10 10.95
CA THR A 161 -19.01 3.01 12.09
C THR A 161 -20.16 4.00 11.87
N GLY A 162 -20.98 3.83 10.82
CA GLY A 162 -22.28 4.52 10.69
C GLY A 162 -22.22 5.98 10.27
N MET A 163 -21.19 6.42 9.56
CA MET A 163 -21.20 7.72 8.87
C MET A 163 -21.43 7.52 7.37
N ASP A 164 -22.68 7.62 6.98
CA ASP A 164 -23.10 7.67 5.59
C ASP A 164 -22.60 8.94 4.91
N THR A 165 -21.71 8.79 3.93
CA THR A 165 -21.70 9.66 2.75
C THR A 165 -21.00 8.95 1.58
N VAL A 166 -21.81 8.75 0.52
CA VAL A 166 -21.46 8.55 -0.89
C VAL A 166 -21.17 7.13 -1.39
N GLY A 167 -22.14 6.61 -2.16
CA GLY A 167 -22.09 5.79 -3.37
C GLY A 167 -21.33 4.47 -3.46
N PRO A 168 -21.79 3.49 -4.23
CA PRO A 168 -21.24 2.14 -4.24
C PRO A 168 -19.92 2.09 -4.98
N VAL A 169 -18.84 1.75 -4.27
CA VAL A 169 -17.56 1.37 -4.87
C VAL A 169 -17.49 -0.14 -5.00
N SER A 170 -17.37 -0.54 -6.24
CA SER A 170 -17.22 -1.90 -6.72
C SER A 170 -16.08 -2.65 -6.02
N TYR A 171 -16.35 -3.86 -5.58
CA TYR A 171 -15.41 -4.85 -5.06
C TYR A 171 -14.48 -5.34 -6.18
N THR A 172 -13.38 -4.67 -6.44
CA THR A 172 -12.43 -5.11 -7.48
C THR A 172 -11.01 -5.38 -7.01
N HIS A 173 -10.75 -5.46 -5.70
CA HIS A 173 -9.39 -5.75 -5.21
C HIS A 173 -9.22 -7.03 -4.38
N LEU A 174 -10.21 -7.92 -4.37
CA LEU A 174 -10.08 -9.27 -3.75
C LEU A 174 -10.26 -10.41 -4.74
N THR A 175 -10.26 -10.15 -6.02
CA THR A 175 -10.03 -11.20 -7.00
C THR A 175 -8.55 -11.19 -7.32
N LEU A 176 -7.80 -12.09 -6.70
CA LEU A 176 -6.53 -12.57 -7.22
C LEU A 176 -6.71 -12.83 -8.72
N PRO A 177 -5.99 -12.15 -9.62
CA PRO A 177 -5.84 -12.72 -10.94
C PRO A 177 -5.07 -14.00 -10.72
N THR A 178 -5.68 -15.09 -11.09
CA THR A 178 -5.09 -16.41 -11.23
C THR A 178 -3.81 -16.27 -12.03
N ILE A 179 -2.67 -16.13 -11.35
CA ILE A 179 -1.39 -16.39 -11.97
C ILE A 179 -1.08 -17.85 -11.67
N CYS A 180 -1.61 -18.71 -12.49
CA CYS A 180 -1.06 -20.02 -12.76
C CYS A 180 -1.64 -20.48 -14.10
N SER A 181 -0.93 -20.21 -15.16
CA SER A 181 -0.87 -21.08 -16.33
C SER A 181 0.46 -20.83 -17.01
N VAL A 182 1.28 -21.79 -16.87
CA VAL A 182 2.46 -22.38 -17.45
C VAL A 182 3.64 -22.37 -16.57
#